data_33c6026f4bd2e4d7221adb1b826f0025
#
_entry.id   33c6026f4bd2e4d7221adb1b826f0025
#
_cell.length_a   1.000
_cell.length_b   1.000
_cell.length_c   1.000
_cell.angle_alpha   90.00
_cell.angle_beta   90.00
_cell.angle_gamma   90.00
#
_symmetry.space_group_name_H-M   'P 1'
#
loop_
_entity.id
_entity.type
_entity.pdbx_description
1 polymer ?
#
loop_
_entity_poly.entity_id
_entity_poly.type
_entity_poly.pdbx_seq_one_letter_code
_entity_poly.pdbx_strand_id
1 'polypeptide(L)'
;MTTDTLIIDAEVNSDSPQPTELAGSSDSLGEVASTADPDVLDQKASYASLLEDSSPLVSFPSEGIDHCDNKKVFQLSQLCRDLIELTKPRIVIMILVTTIATALIGAGQALGMPALIWLLMGTGLIAASAGTANQVWERQIDKRMTRTADRPLAAARLPSRVGSVFAGVLGIAGSVILFSKFSATPAMVGAATWLLYVLVYTPMKTRTAWNTSVGAVAGALPMLMGYTAAGGELTDATGWLLVGILAAWQYPHFMAIAWMYRKQYAEAGFQMSTTVDPTGKSAGIQSVMGSILLIGCACALCWMRSTITGAGIASICTLVVSWPMLNASIKFLRSPDDQIARLLLRKSLVVLPLVLAIVTATLLG
;
A
#
# COMPACT_ATOMS: atom_id res chain seq x y z
N MET A 1 17.28 5.60 -12.06
CA MET A 1 16.83 5.28 -10.68
C MET A 1 15.95 4.07 -10.82
N THR A 2 16.48 2.95 -10.42
CA THR A 2 16.16 1.60 -10.86
C THR A 2 14.90 1.04 -10.22
N THR A 3 14.15 0.30 -11.02
CA THR A 3 12.93 -0.47 -10.74
C THR A 3 13.05 -1.50 -9.60
N ASP A 4 14.24 -1.66 -9.03
CA ASP A 4 14.52 -2.68 -8.01
C ASP A 4 14.04 -2.33 -6.60
N THR A 5 13.84 -1.04 -6.30
CA THR A 5 13.45 -0.61 -4.94
C THR A 5 11.96 -0.83 -4.62
N LEU A 6 11.12 -1.07 -5.62
CA LEU A 6 9.68 -1.40 -5.45
C LEU A 6 9.43 -2.89 -5.20
N ILE A 7 10.46 -3.74 -5.34
CA ILE A 7 10.35 -5.21 -5.30
C ILE A 7 10.93 -5.78 -3.99
N ILE A 8 11.76 -5.04 -3.27
CA ILE A 8 12.52 -5.54 -2.11
C ILE A 8 11.64 -5.93 -0.91
N ASP A 9 10.43 -5.41 -0.78
CA ASP A 9 9.52 -5.84 0.30
C ASP A 9 8.75 -7.17 0.00
N ALA A 10 9.07 -7.88 -1.07
CA ALA A 10 8.46 -9.14 -1.46
C ALA A 10 9.37 -10.37 -1.28
N GLU A 11 10.64 -10.20 -0.90
CA GLU A 11 11.51 -11.31 -0.55
C GLU A 11 11.34 -11.65 0.94
N VAL A 12 10.31 -12.41 1.25
CA VAL A 12 10.26 -13.21 2.47
C VAL A 12 11.07 -14.46 2.21
N ASN A 13 12.21 -14.55 2.87
CA ASN A 13 13.11 -15.67 2.99
C ASN A 13 12.32 -16.97 3.24
N SER A 14 12.29 -17.88 2.28
CA SER A 14 11.65 -19.19 2.35
C SER A 14 12.66 -20.30 2.65
N ASP A 15 13.59 -20.06 3.59
CA ASP A 15 14.47 -21.09 4.13
C ASP A 15 14.29 -21.19 5.65
N SER A 16 13.34 -22.01 6.04
CA SER A 16 13.27 -22.60 7.37
C SER A 16 13.17 -24.12 7.18
N PRO A 17 14.08 -24.93 7.74
CA PRO A 17 14.05 -26.37 7.60
C PRO A 17 12.88 -26.96 8.38
N GLN A 18 12.19 -27.90 7.76
CA GLN A 18 11.16 -28.74 8.36
C GLN A 18 11.72 -29.56 9.52
N PRO A 19 10.98 -29.77 10.62
CA PRO A 19 11.36 -30.72 11.65
C PRO A 19 11.07 -32.15 11.14
N THR A 20 12.11 -32.94 11.04
CA THR A 20 12.03 -34.39 10.86
C THR A 20 11.53 -35.03 12.14
N GLU A 21 10.41 -35.73 12.08
CA GLU A 21 10.00 -36.71 13.08
C GLU A 21 11.02 -37.85 13.15
N LEU A 22 11.57 -38.09 14.33
CA LEU A 22 12.18 -39.37 14.68
C LEU A 22 11.54 -39.86 15.97
N ALA A 23 10.83 -40.97 15.81
CA ALA A 23 10.28 -41.79 16.89
C ALA A 23 11.39 -42.61 17.56
N GLY A 24 11.33 -42.67 18.90
CA GLY A 24 11.58 -43.84 19.73
C GLY A 24 13.01 -44.30 19.94
N SER A 25 13.51 -44.22 21.11
CA SER A 25 13.75 -45.32 22.05
C SER A 25 14.49 -44.83 23.29
N SER A 26 13.98 -45.30 24.42
CA SER A 26 14.59 -45.20 25.78
C SER A 26 15.89 -45.99 25.88
N ASP A 27 16.76 -45.49 26.69
CA ASP A 27 17.69 -46.13 27.60
C ASP A 27 19.13 -45.64 27.50
N SER A 28 19.57 -45.33 28.64
CA SER A 28 20.90 -45.46 29.27
C SER A 28 21.53 -44.13 29.76
N LEU A 29 21.46 -44.02 31.09
CA LEU A 29 22.32 -43.24 31.93
C LEU A 29 23.80 -43.64 31.74
N GLY A 30 24.70 -42.65 31.62
CA GLY A 30 26.15 -42.86 31.61
C GLY A 30 26.87 -41.52 31.62
N GLU A 31 27.11 -41.06 32.79
CA GLU A 31 28.32 -40.40 33.35
C GLU A 31 29.41 -40.02 32.31
N VAL A 32 29.64 -38.71 32.09
CA VAL A 32 31.00 -38.15 31.86
C VAL A 32 31.12 -36.85 32.61
N ALA A 33 31.82 -36.90 33.74
CA ALA A 33 32.34 -35.74 34.46
C ALA A 33 33.67 -35.27 33.85
N SER A 34 33.94 -33.97 34.03
CA SER A 34 35.28 -33.41 34.17
C SER A 34 36.19 -33.35 32.93
N THR A 35 36.38 -32.10 32.44
CA THR A 35 37.73 -31.49 32.40
C THR A 35 37.57 -30.00 32.09
N ALA A 36 37.51 -29.17 33.15
CA ALA A 36 37.79 -27.75 33.04
C ALA A 36 39.26 -27.58 33.43
N ASP A 37 40.04 -27.03 32.52
CA ASP A 37 41.47 -26.73 32.66
C ASP A 37 41.69 -25.71 33.81
N PRO A 38 42.50 -26.04 34.85
CA PRO A 38 42.72 -25.14 36.01
C PRO A 38 43.42 -23.83 35.65
N ASP A 39 44.14 -23.76 34.52
CA ASP A 39 44.94 -22.59 34.15
C ASP A 39 44.13 -21.39 33.66
N VAL A 40 42.83 -21.57 33.30
CA VAL A 40 41.95 -20.49 32.84
C VAL A 40 41.31 -19.72 34.01
N LEU A 41 41.25 -20.32 35.21
CA LEU A 41 40.69 -19.68 36.41
C LEU A 41 41.70 -18.77 37.12
N ASP A 42 43.00 -19.09 37.03
CA ASP A 42 44.04 -18.31 37.66
C ASP A 42 44.38 -17.01 36.90
N GLN A 43 44.16 -16.98 35.58
CA GLN A 43 44.35 -15.76 34.79
C GLN A 43 43.27 -14.70 35.03
N LYS A 44 42.04 -15.08 35.38
CA LYS A 44 40.97 -14.13 35.70
C LYS A 44 41.13 -13.49 37.08
N ALA A 45 41.72 -14.20 38.05
CA ALA A 45 42.00 -13.68 39.38
C ALA A 45 43.15 -12.67 39.36
N SER A 46 44.15 -12.85 38.49
CA SER A 46 45.29 -11.94 38.35
C SER A 46 44.95 -10.61 37.70
N TYR A 47 43.92 -10.55 36.82
CA TYR A 47 43.45 -9.28 36.23
C TYR A 47 42.53 -8.47 37.15
N ALA A 48 41.86 -9.09 38.11
CA ALA A 48 41.02 -8.39 39.07
C ALA A 48 41.80 -7.61 40.15
N SER A 49 42.96 -8.10 40.51
CA SER A 49 43.81 -7.44 41.53
C SER A 49 44.64 -6.25 41.03
N LEU A 50 44.71 -6.04 39.69
CA LEU A 50 45.44 -4.90 39.10
C LEU A 50 44.54 -3.66 38.88
N LEU A 51 43.26 -3.74 39.19
CA LEU A 51 42.31 -2.63 39.02
C LEU A 51 41.90 -1.95 40.34
N GLU A 52 42.43 -2.36 41.48
CA GLU A 52 42.08 -1.80 42.81
C GLU A 52 42.98 -0.70 43.33
N ASP A 53 44.01 -0.27 42.59
CA ASP A 53 44.93 0.79 43.08
C ASP A 53 45.03 1.95 42.07
N SER A 54 43.97 2.78 41.99
CA SER A 54 44.13 4.13 41.46
C SER A 54 43.17 5.10 42.21
N SER A 55 43.85 6.00 42.93
CA SER A 55 43.31 7.12 43.72
C SER A 55 42.22 7.94 43.02
N PRO A 56 41.38 8.67 43.77
CA PRO A 56 40.19 9.32 43.22
C PRO A 56 40.57 10.52 42.36
N LEU A 57 40.38 10.37 41.06
CA LEU A 57 40.32 11.50 40.14
C LEU A 57 39.05 12.30 40.39
N VAL A 58 39.24 13.56 40.68
CA VAL A 58 38.27 14.62 40.82
C VAL A 58 37.11 14.47 39.83
N SER A 59 35.92 14.18 40.34
CA SER A 59 34.67 14.19 39.59
C SER A 59 34.32 15.64 39.29
N PHE A 60 34.53 16.07 38.05
CA PHE A 60 33.83 17.25 37.51
C PHE A 60 32.35 16.89 37.36
N PRO A 61 31.43 17.75 37.79
CA PRO A 61 30.02 17.54 37.52
C PRO A 61 29.83 17.75 36.00
N SER A 62 29.72 16.67 35.23
CA SER A 62 29.24 16.75 33.86
C SER A 62 27.79 17.16 33.92
N GLU A 63 27.56 18.39 33.50
CA GLU A 63 26.26 19.06 33.40
C GLU A 63 25.20 18.16 32.76
N GLY A 64 24.14 17.88 33.53
CA GLY A 64 23.00 17.06 33.16
C GLY A 64 22.02 17.75 32.19
N ILE A 65 22.52 18.54 31.22
CA ILE A 65 21.68 19.28 30.28
C ILE A 65 21.48 18.55 28.94
N ASP A 66 22.46 17.76 28.47
CA ASP A 66 22.40 17.15 27.14
C ASP A 66 21.57 15.83 27.04
N HIS A 67 21.38 15.13 28.15
CA HIS A 67 20.65 13.84 28.11
C HIS A 67 19.14 13.96 28.07
N CYS A 68 18.55 15.06 28.57
CA CYS A 68 17.10 15.26 28.60
C CYS A 68 16.58 15.74 27.22
N ASP A 69 17.34 16.59 26.55
CA ASP A 69 16.99 17.11 25.21
C ASP A 69 17.13 16.02 24.13
N ASN A 70 18.18 15.21 24.22
CA ASN A 70 18.40 14.13 23.28
C ASN A 70 17.29 13.04 23.34
N LYS A 71 16.76 12.73 24.53
CA LYS A 71 15.61 11.83 24.68
C LYS A 71 14.33 12.43 24.11
N LYS A 72 14.07 13.70 24.31
CA LYS A 72 12.89 14.40 23.77
C LYS A 72 12.94 14.48 22.24
N VAL A 73 14.09 14.82 21.68
CA VAL A 73 14.32 14.85 20.22
C VAL A 73 14.14 13.48 19.60
N PHE A 74 14.66 12.43 20.23
CA PHE A 74 14.48 11.05 19.78
C PHE A 74 13.00 10.63 19.83
N GLN A 75 12.29 10.95 20.90
CA GLN A 75 10.85 10.65 21.02
C GLN A 75 10.03 11.40 19.98
N LEU A 76 10.34 12.68 19.72
CA LEU A 76 9.65 13.47 18.70
C LEU A 76 9.89 12.93 17.29
N SER A 77 11.14 12.58 16.97
CA SER A 77 11.48 12.01 15.66
C SER A 77 10.78 10.67 15.42
N GLN A 78 10.67 9.83 16.46
CA GLN A 78 9.92 8.57 16.37
C GLN A 78 8.42 8.81 16.17
N LEU A 79 7.84 9.76 16.90
CA LEU A 79 6.43 10.15 16.73
C LEU A 79 6.15 10.62 15.31
N CYS A 80 7.00 11.51 14.76
CA CYS A 80 6.85 11.98 13.37
C CYS A 80 6.93 10.83 12.37
N ARG A 81 7.87 9.90 12.55
CA ARG A 81 8.01 8.71 11.70
C ARG A 81 6.77 7.83 11.75
N ASP A 82 6.26 7.55 12.95
CA ASP A 82 5.06 6.74 13.14
C ASP A 82 3.81 7.40 12.54
N LEU A 83 3.65 8.73 12.67
CA LEU A 83 2.56 9.48 12.04
C LEU A 83 2.67 9.44 10.51
N ILE A 84 3.86 9.58 9.93
CA ILE A 84 4.07 9.44 8.48
C ILE A 84 3.75 8.01 8.03
N GLU A 85 4.16 6.98 8.78
CA GLU A 85 3.84 5.59 8.46
C GLU A 85 2.33 5.32 8.44
N LEU A 86 1.56 5.94 9.34
CA LEU A 86 0.09 5.84 9.34
C LEU A 86 -0.54 6.34 8.04
N THR A 87 0.04 7.34 7.39
CA THR A 87 -0.50 7.92 6.15
C THR A 87 -0.32 7.01 4.93
N LYS A 88 0.48 5.93 5.01
CA LYS A 88 0.81 5.02 3.90
C LYS A 88 1.37 5.79 2.69
N PRO A 89 2.49 6.50 2.79
CA PRO A 89 2.95 7.48 1.80
C PRO A 89 3.12 6.88 0.40
N ARG A 90 3.55 5.63 0.27
CA ARG A 90 3.67 4.95 -1.04
C ARG A 90 2.33 4.89 -1.79
N ILE A 91 1.23 4.59 -1.08
CA ILE A 91 -0.11 4.52 -1.67
C ILE A 91 -0.61 5.92 -2.00
N VAL A 92 -0.40 6.89 -1.10
CA VAL A 92 -0.76 8.29 -1.33
C VAL A 92 -0.07 8.83 -2.58
N ILE A 93 1.24 8.61 -2.77
CA ILE A 93 1.97 9.04 -3.97
C ILE A 93 1.32 8.45 -5.24
N MET A 94 0.97 7.17 -5.26
CA MET A 94 0.31 6.56 -6.42
C MET A 94 -1.06 7.18 -6.70
N ILE A 95 -1.84 7.50 -5.67
CA ILE A 95 -3.11 8.22 -5.81
C ILE A 95 -2.87 9.61 -6.41
N LEU A 96 -1.87 10.34 -5.94
CA LEU A 96 -1.54 11.67 -6.45
C LEU A 96 -1.11 11.64 -7.93
N VAL A 97 -0.32 10.65 -8.34
CA VAL A 97 0.07 10.46 -9.75
C VAL A 97 -1.16 10.27 -10.64
N THR A 98 -2.11 9.41 -10.23
CA THR A 98 -3.35 9.20 -10.99
C THR A 98 -4.25 10.45 -10.99
N THR A 99 -4.30 11.20 -9.89
CA THR A 99 -5.02 12.45 -9.80
C THR A 99 -4.44 13.52 -10.74
N ILE A 100 -3.10 13.61 -10.86
CA ILE A 100 -2.44 14.51 -11.82
C ILE A 100 -2.86 14.15 -13.25
N ALA A 101 -2.76 12.86 -13.61
CA ALA A 101 -3.10 12.41 -14.96
C ALA A 101 -4.54 12.82 -15.36
N THR A 102 -5.50 12.71 -14.43
CA THR A 102 -6.89 13.08 -14.69
C THR A 102 -7.13 14.60 -14.65
N ALA A 103 -6.39 15.33 -13.84
CA ALA A 103 -6.44 16.79 -13.83
C ALA A 103 -5.91 17.41 -15.15
N LEU A 104 -4.97 16.73 -15.83
CA LEU A 104 -4.52 17.14 -17.17
C LEU A 104 -5.58 16.89 -18.26
N ILE A 105 -6.42 15.88 -18.09
CA ILE A 105 -7.49 15.49 -19.05
C ILE A 105 -8.77 16.32 -18.84
N GLY A 106 -9.00 16.82 -17.60
CA GLY A 106 -10.21 17.56 -17.26
C GLY A 106 -10.38 18.80 -18.14
N ALA A 107 -11.60 19.16 -18.44
CA ALA A 107 -12.13 20.37 -19.14
C ALA A 107 -11.28 21.05 -20.24
N GLY A 108 -10.24 20.39 -20.76
CA GLY A 108 -9.41 20.90 -21.87
C GLY A 108 -8.44 22.05 -21.51
N GLN A 109 -8.33 22.42 -20.26
CA GLN A 109 -7.33 23.40 -19.79
C GLN A 109 -6.52 22.79 -18.65
N ALA A 110 -5.19 22.77 -18.82
CA ALA A 110 -4.29 22.35 -17.73
C ALA A 110 -4.46 23.27 -16.52
N LEU A 111 -4.59 22.69 -15.33
CA LEU A 111 -4.55 23.42 -14.09
C LEU A 111 -3.19 24.14 -13.97
N GLY A 112 -3.22 25.44 -13.63
CA GLY A 112 -2.01 26.17 -13.27
C GLY A 112 -1.31 25.54 -12.05
N MET A 113 0.02 25.70 -11.97
CA MET A 113 0.82 25.10 -10.89
C MET A 113 0.28 25.34 -9.47
N PRO A 114 -0.19 26.56 -9.10
CA PRO A 114 -0.76 26.77 -7.77
C PRO A 114 -2.01 25.92 -7.51
N ALA A 115 -2.91 25.79 -8.50
CA ALA A 115 -4.11 24.99 -8.37
C ALA A 115 -3.77 23.50 -8.25
N LEU A 116 -2.79 23.01 -9.04
CA LEU A 116 -2.31 21.63 -8.97
C LEU A 116 -1.75 21.31 -7.57
N ILE A 117 -0.97 22.21 -6.97
CA ILE A 117 -0.45 22.03 -5.61
C ILE A 117 -1.60 21.91 -4.59
N TRP A 118 -2.61 22.77 -4.66
CA TRP A 118 -3.77 22.69 -3.77
C TRP A 118 -4.57 21.39 -3.96
N LEU A 119 -4.74 20.93 -5.22
CA LEU A 119 -5.39 19.66 -5.52
C LEU A 119 -4.63 18.49 -4.89
N LEU A 120 -3.32 18.43 -5.07
CA LEU A 120 -2.47 17.38 -4.53
C LEU A 120 -2.47 17.40 -2.99
N MET A 121 -2.42 18.57 -2.37
CA MET A 121 -2.53 18.71 -0.93
C MET A 121 -3.87 18.19 -0.41
N GLY A 122 -4.99 18.66 -0.98
CA GLY A 122 -6.34 18.26 -0.55
C GLY A 122 -6.57 16.76 -0.73
N THR A 123 -6.25 16.23 -1.91
CA THR A 123 -6.40 14.79 -2.21
C THR A 123 -5.48 13.94 -1.34
N GLY A 124 -4.21 14.36 -1.18
CA GLY A 124 -3.22 13.65 -0.36
C GLY A 124 -3.62 13.57 1.10
N LEU A 125 -4.16 14.67 1.67
CA LEU A 125 -4.65 14.69 3.05
C LEU A 125 -5.86 13.78 3.24
N ILE A 126 -6.81 13.74 2.31
CA ILE A 126 -7.96 12.82 2.37
C ILE A 126 -7.49 11.36 2.27
N ALA A 127 -6.57 11.06 1.36
CA ALA A 127 -6.02 9.72 1.20
C ALA A 127 -5.22 9.28 2.44
N ALA A 128 -4.41 10.18 3.01
CA ALA A 128 -3.67 9.95 4.25
C ALA A 128 -4.61 9.71 5.44
N SER A 129 -5.69 10.52 5.55
CA SER A 129 -6.76 10.33 6.52
C SER A 129 -7.40 8.94 6.40
N ALA A 130 -7.81 8.56 5.19
CA ALA A 130 -8.43 7.26 4.94
C ALA A 130 -7.49 6.09 5.27
N GLY A 131 -6.21 6.20 4.92
CA GLY A 131 -5.16 5.23 5.26
C GLY A 131 -4.97 5.08 6.77
N THR A 132 -4.95 6.20 7.50
CA THR A 132 -4.83 6.23 8.96
C THR A 132 -6.07 5.64 9.64
N ALA A 133 -7.28 6.07 9.23
CA ALA A 133 -8.54 5.55 9.77
C ALA A 133 -8.68 4.03 9.55
N ASN A 134 -8.25 3.53 8.38
CA ASN A 134 -8.20 2.10 8.11
C ASN A 134 -7.26 1.36 9.08
N GLN A 135 -6.06 1.90 9.39
CA GLN A 135 -5.16 1.29 10.38
C GLN A 135 -5.73 1.33 11.80
N VAL A 136 -6.46 2.40 12.18
CA VAL A 136 -7.19 2.44 13.47
C VAL A 136 -8.22 1.31 13.55
N TRP A 137 -8.97 1.11 12.47
CA TRP A 137 -9.98 0.05 12.39
C TRP A 137 -9.38 -1.35 12.48
N GLU A 138 -8.35 -1.59 11.68
CA GLU A 138 -7.74 -2.91 11.50
C GLU A 138 -6.67 -3.26 12.55
N ARG A 139 -6.35 -2.38 13.51
CA ARG A 139 -5.22 -2.52 14.46
C ARG A 139 -5.12 -3.88 15.18
N GLN A 140 -6.25 -4.54 15.45
CA GLN A 140 -6.27 -5.86 16.12
C GLN A 140 -6.04 -7.01 15.11
N ILE A 141 -6.52 -6.83 13.88
CA ILE A 141 -6.33 -7.80 12.79
C ILE A 141 -4.89 -7.72 12.28
N ASP A 142 -4.36 -6.52 12.16
CA ASP A 142 -2.98 -6.28 11.70
C ASP A 142 -1.93 -7.01 12.56
N LYS A 143 -2.19 -7.20 13.87
CA LYS A 143 -1.32 -7.99 14.76
C LYS A 143 -1.16 -9.45 14.36
N ARG A 144 -2.13 -10.01 13.62
CA ARG A 144 -2.15 -11.42 13.24
C ARG A 144 -1.39 -11.70 11.94
N MET A 145 -0.93 -10.65 11.26
CA MET A 145 -0.22 -10.78 9.98
C MET A 145 1.22 -10.26 10.12
N THR A 146 2.19 -11.07 9.76
CA THR A 146 3.63 -10.71 9.84
C THR A 146 3.94 -9.42 9.11
N ARG A 147 3.31 -9.19 7.97
CA ARG A 147 3.49 -7.97 7.15
C ARG A 147 3.04 -6.68 7.84
N THR A 148 2.08 -6.73 8.76
CA THR A 148 1.41 -5.55 9.32
C THR A 148 1.49 -5.46 10.84
N ALA A 149 2.05 -6.47 11.52
CA ALA A 149 2.21 -6.52 12.96
C ALA A 149 3.05 -5.34 13.50
N ASP A 150 4.03 -4.89 12.72
CA ASP A 150 4.94 -3.79 13.09
C ASP A 150 4.37 -2.39 12.85
N ARG A 151 3.14 -2.28 12.30
CA ARG A 151 2.49 -0.96 12.12
C ARG A 151 2.33 -0.23 13.47
N PRO A 152 2.43 1.11 13.50
CA PRO A 152 2.44 1.88 14.74
C PRO A 152 1.28 1.58 15.70
N LEU A 153 0.07 1.38 15.16
CA LEU A 153 -1.12 1.08 15.96
C LEU A 153 -1.23 -0.41 16.33
N ALA A 154 -0.77 -1.31 15.46
CA ALA A 154 -0.75 -2.74 15.73
C ALA A 154 0.31 -3.09 16.78
N ALA A 155 1.51 -2.52 16.66
CA ALA A 155 2.61 -2.67 17.61
C ALA A 155 2.43 -1.85 18.91
N ALA A 156 1.30 -1.15 19.06
CA ALA A 156 0.98 -0.29 20.22
C ALA A 156 2.01 0.85 20.47
N ARG A 157 2.79 1.26 19.45
CA ARG A 157 3.67 2.43 19.54
C ARG A 157 2.89 3.73 19.65
N LEU A 158 1.69 3.78 19.05
CA LEU A 158 0.76 4.91 19.15
C LEU A 158 -0.59 4.47 19.73
N PRO A 159 -1.20 5.27 20.60
CA PRO A 159 -2.56 5.00 21.06
C PRO A 159 -3.57 5.25 19.93
N SER A 160 -4.60 4.42 19.84
CA SER A 160 -5.64 4.53 18.79
C SER A 160 -6.34 5.89 18.76
N ARG A 161 -6.46 6.57 19.92
CA ARG A 161 -7.02 7.93 20.01
C ARG A 161 -6.21 8.93 19.21
N VAL A 162 -4.85 8.87 19.26
CA VAL A 162 -3.97 9.73 18.46
C VAL A 162 -4.20 9.47 16.99
N GLY A 163 -4.25 8.20 16.56
CA GLY A 163 -4.55 7.84 15.17
C GLY A 163 -5.91 8.35 14.71
N SER A 164 -6.95 8.25 15.55
CA SER A 164 -8.30 8.74 15.20
C SER A 164 -8.36 10.25 15.07
N VAL A 165 -7.77 10.99 16.00
CA VAL A 165 -7.70 12.47 15.93
C VAL A 165 -6.90 12.91 14.71
N PHE A 166 -5.76 12.29 14.48
CA PHE A 166 -4.90 12.59 13.33
C PHE A 166 -5.64 12.35 12.00
N ALA A 167 -6.34 11.21 11.87
CA ALA A 167 -7.18 10.94 10.70
C ALA A 167 -8.27 12.00 10.52
N GLY A 168 -8.97 12.39 11.59
CA GLY A 168 -10.00 13.43 11.55
C GLY A 168 -9.45 14.77 11.08
N VAL A 169 -8.33 15.23 11.64
CA VAL A 169 -7.68 16.48 11.25
C VAL A 169 -7.28 16.48 9.79
N LEU A 170 -6.64 15.41 9.31
CA LEU A 170 -6.23 15.29 7.90
C LEU A 170 -7.45 15.29 6.96
N GLY A 171 -8.52 14.55 7.30
CA GLY A 171 -9.72 14.47 6.47
C GLY A 171 -10.46 15.81 6.37
N ILE A 172 -10.63 16.51 7.48
CA ILE A 172 -11.25 17.83 7.52
C ILE A 172 -10.39 18.84 6.74
N ALA A 173 -9.08 18.89 7.00
CA ALA A 173 -8.19 19.81 6.32
C ALA A 173 -8.19 19.58 4.80
N GLY A 174 -8.12 18.33 4.33
CA GLY A 174 -8.18 18.00 2.92
C GLY A 174 -9.50 18.40 2.26
N SER A 175 -10.62 18.14 2.94
CA SER A 175 -11.96 18.52 2.45
C SER A 175 -12.13 20.03 2.38
N VAL A 176 -11.68 20.77 3.38
CA VAL A 176 -11.70 22.25 3.42
C VAL A 176 -10.86 22.83 2.28
N ILE A 177 -9.66 22.28 2.01
CA ILE A 177 -8.81 22.72 0.90
C ILE A 177 -9.53 22.51 -0.42
N LEU A 178 -10.06 21.32 -0.70
CA LEU A 178 -10.76 21.04 -1.96
C LEU A 178 -11.98 21.94 -2.14
N PHE A 179 -12.76 22.14 -1.09
CA PHE A 179 -13.95 23.00 -1.13
C PHE A 179 -13.59 24.46 -1.39
N SER A 180 -12.59 24.99 -0.66
CA SER A 180 -12.24 26.41 -0.70
C SER A 180 -11.44 26.82 -1.95
N LYS A 181 -10.67 25.90 -2.54
CA LYS A 181 -9.79 26.19 -3.68
C LYS A 181 -10.40 25.80 -5.03
N PHE A 182 -11.38 24.90 -5.04
CA PHE A 182 -12.03 24.43 -6.26
C PHE A 182 -13.56 24.63 -6.18
N SER A 183 -14.28 23.62 -5.66
CA SER A 183 -15.74 23.66 -5.54
C SER A 183 -16.22 22.58 -4.58
N ALA A 184 -17.55 22.52 -4.39
CA ALA A 184 -18.17 21.44 -3.62
C ALA A 184 -17.95 20.05 -4.25
N THR A 185 -17.88 19.96 -5.60
CA THR A 185 -17.84 18.67 -6.32
C THR A 185 -16.61 17.83 -5.97
N PRO A 186 -15.34 18.28 -6.15
CA PRO A 186 -14.19 17.47 -5.78
C PRO A 186 -14.12 17.20 -4.26
N ALA A 187 -14.62 18.11 -3.41
CA ALA A 187 -14.72 17.89 -1.98
C ALA A 187 -15.71 16.78 -1.63
N MET A 188 -16.88 16.76 -2.27
CA MET A 188 -17.88 15.67 -2.09
C MET A 188 -17.36 14.32 -2.59
N VAL A 189 -16.67 14.28 -3.76
CA VAL A 189 -16.03 13.05 -4.26
C VAL A 189 -14.96 12.57 -3.27
N GLY A 190 -14.17 13.48 -2.68
CA GLY A 190 -13.21 13.15 -1.64
C GLY A 190 -13.86 12.57 -0.39
N ALA A 191 -14.93 13.19 0.11
CA ALA A 191 -15.71 12.70 1.24
C ALA A 191 -16.34 11.32 0.94
N ALA A 192 -16.93 11.15 -0.25
CA ALA A 192 -17.49 9.87 -0.70
C ALA A 192 -16.40 8.77 -0.78
N THR A 193 -15.21 9.11 -1.29
CA THR A 193 -14.06 8.20 -1.30
C THR A 193 -13.71 7.74 0.11
N TRP A 194 -13.60 8.68 1.05
CA TRP A 194 -13.28 8.39 2.44
C TRP A 194 -14.34 7.50 3.09
N LEU A 195 -15.62 7.85 2.97
CA LEU A 195 -16.75 7.09 3.53
C LEU A 195 -16.77 5.66 2.97
N LEU A 196 -16.66 5.53 1.63
CA LEU A 196 -16.69 4.24 0.96
C LEU A 196 -15.49 3.37 1.38
N TYR A 197 -14.30 3.96 1.48
CA TYR A 197 -13.09 3.24 1.87
C TYR A 197 -13.08 2.84 3.34
N VAL A 198 -13.42 3.77 4.25
CA VAL A 198 -13.28 3.53 5.69
C VAL A 198 -14.49 2.79 6.26
N LEU A 199 -15.72 3.25 5.92
CA LEU A 199 -16.95 2.73 6.56
C LEU A 199 -17.58 1.54 5.82
N VAL A 200 -17.28 1.36 4.54
CA VAL A 200 -17.84 0.25 3.76
C VAL A 200 -16.76 -0.80 3.46
N TYR A 201 -15.72 -0.44 2.71
CA TYR A 201 -14.68 -1.38 2.29
C TYR A 201 -13.95 -2.03 3.47
N THR A 202 -13.49 -1.22 4.43
CA THR A 202 -12.68 -1.74 5.55
C THR A 202 -13.43 -2.82 6.37
N PRO A 203 -14.69 -2.61 6.83
CA PRO A 203 -15.42 -3.66 7.53
C PRO A 203 -15.85 -4.82 6.64
N MET A 204 -16.02 -4.62 5.33
CA MET A 204 -16.35 -5.72 4.40
C MET A 204 -15.22 -6.74 4.25
N LYS A 205 -13.96 -6.38 4.49
CA LYS A 205 -12.83 -7.32 4.37
C LYS A 205 -12.98 -8.59 5.20
N THR A 206 -13.63 -8.51 6.36
CA THR A 206 -13.88 -9.66 7.24
C THR A 206 -15.24 -10.31 7.02
N ARG A 207 -16.07 -9.80 6.11
CA ARG A 207 -17.47 -10.24 5.95
C ARG A 207 -17.76 -10.86 4.59
N THR A 208 -17.13 -10.37 3.52
CA THR A 208 -17.48 -10.80 2.16
C THR A 208 -16.36 -10.54 1.15
N ALA A 209 -16.23 -11.42 0.15
CA ALA A 209 -15.28 -11.28 -0.95
C ALA A 209 -15.59 -10.08 -1.87
N TRP A 210 -16.78 -9.50 -1.82
CA TRP A 210 -17.14 -8.27 -2.54
C TRP A 210 -16.34 -7.03 -2.07
N ASN A 211 -15.62 -7.14 -0.94
CA ASN A 211 -14.73 -6.07 -0.48
C ASN A 211 -13.79 -5.58 -1.58
N THR A 212 -13.26 -6.47 -2.43
CA THR A 212 -12.35 -6.07 -3.50
C THR A 212 -13.03 -5.15 -4.52
N SER A 213 -14.28 -5.42 -4.88
CA SER A 213 -15.03 -4.58 -5.81
C SER A 213 -15.31 -3.19 -5.24
N VAL A 214 -15.75 -3.13 -3.97
CA VAL A 214 -15.95 -1.85 -3.27
C VAL A 214 -14.63 -1.10 -3.12
N GLY A 215 -13.54 -1.82 -2.78
CA GLY A 215 -12.20 -1.25 -2.68
C GLY A 215 -11.69 -0.71 -4.01
N ALA A 216 -11.98 -1.40 -5.13
CA ALA A 216 -11.60 -0.95 -6.46
C ALA A 216 -12.31 0.36 -6.86
N VAL A 217 -13.60 0.49 -6.53
CA VAL A 217 -14.34 1.74 -6.75
C VAL A 217 -13.78 2.85 -5.88
N ALA A 218 -13.66 2.62 -4.55
CA ALA A 218 -13.14 3.60 -3.62
C ALA A 218 -11.71 4.08 -3.99
N GLY A 219 -10.84 3.15 -4.40
CA GLY A 219 -9.48 3.46 -4.83
C GLY A 219 -9.39 4.19 -6.17
N ALA A 220 -10.46 4.16 -6.99
CA ALA A 220 -10.49 4.84 -8.29
C ALA A 220 -11.13 6.23 -8.25
N LEU A 221 -11.96 6.55 -7.25
CA LEU A 221 -12.60 7.87 -7.11
C LEU A 221 -11.64 9.07 -7.07
N PRO A 222 -10.39 8.98 -6.57
CA PRO A 222 -9.43 10.07 -6.68
C PRO A 222 -9.19 10.56 -8.11
N MET A 223 -9.36 9.71 -9.12
CA MET A 223 -9.33 10.14 -10.52
C MET A 223 -10.45 11.13 -10.83
N LEU A 224 -11.64 10.89 -10.27
CA LEU A 224 -12.77 11.81 -10.43
C LEU A 224 -12.56 13.12 -9.66
N MET A 225 -11.84 13.09 -8.51
CA MET A 225 -11.42 14.34 -7.84
C MET A 225 -10.55 15.21 -8.75
N GLY A 226 -9.53 14.60 -9.39
CA GLY A 226 -8.66 15.32 -10.33
C GLY A 226 -9.44 15.87 -11.52
N TYR A 227 -10.31 15.06 -12.13
CA TYR A 227 -11.13 15.45 -13.26
C TYR A 227 -12.06 16.62 -12.93
N THR A 228 -12.79 16.54 -11.82
CA THR A 228 -13.76 17.58 -11.41
C THR A 228 -13.09 18.84 -10.89
N ALA A 229 -11.92 18.74 -10.27
CA ALA A 229 -11.12 19.91 -9.88
C ALA A 229 -10.60 20.71 -11.09
N ALA A 230 -10.43 20.03 -12.24
CA ALA A 230 -10.03 20.65 -13.51
C ALA A 230 -11.24 21.13 -14.34
N GLY A 231 -12.44 21.20 -13.76
CA GLY A 231 -13.65 21.73 -14.40
C GLY A 231 -14.53 20.70 -15.11
N GLY A 232 -14.20 19.41 -15.01
CA GLY A 232 -15.08 18.34 -15.50
C GLY A 232 -16.33 18.17 -14.63
N GLU A 233 -17.42 17.70 -15.21
CA GLU A 233 -18.68 17.46 -14.49
C GLU A 233 -18.84 16.00 -14.05
N LEU A 234 -19.64 15.76 -13.00
CA LEU A 234 -19.97 14.40 -12.55
C LEU A 234 -20.81 13.62 -13.56
N THR A 235 -21.49 14.32 -14.44
CA THR A 235 -22.31 13.76 -15.53
C THR A 235 -21.49 13.31 -16.73
N ASP A 236 -20.23 13.72 -16.81
CA ASP A 236 -19.37 13.41 -17.94
C ASP A 236 -18.95 11.95 -17.96
N ALA A 237 -19.24 11.24 -19.04
CA ALA A 237 -18.76 9.88 -19.25
C ALA A 237 -17.22 9.76 -19.21
N THR A 238 -16.50 10.81 -19.60
CA THR A 238 -15.03 10.89 -19.53
C THR A 238 -14.51 10.60 -18.13
N GLY A 239 -15.06 11.30 -17.11
CA GLY A 239 -14.66 11.11 -15.71
C GLY A 239 -14.90 9.67 -15.24
N TRP A 240 -16.04 9.09 -15.59
CA TRP A 240 -16.36 7.72 -15.20
C TRP A 240 -15.57 6.64 -15.96
N LEU A 241 -15.22 6.87 -17.22
CA LEU A 241 -14.32 5.99 -17.96
C LEU A 241 -12.89 6.00 -17.35
N LEU A 242 -12.41 7.14 -16.90
CA LEU A 242 -11.14 7.24 -16.16
C LEU A 242 -11.22 6.45 -14.85
N VAL A 243 -12.27 6.59 -14.06
CA VAL A 243 -12.55 5.76 -12.89
C VAL A 243 -12.60 4.29 -13.26
N GLY A 244 -13.28 3.95 -14.37
CA GLY A 244 -13.37 2.59 -14.90
C GLY A 244 -12.01 1.97 -15.23
N ILE A 245 -11.12 2.72 -15.87
CA ILE A 245 -9.74 2.28 -16.18
C ILE A 245 -9.00 1.89 -14.89
N LEU A 246 -9.02 2.76 -13.87
CA LEU A 246 -8.29 2.49 -12.62
C LEU A 246 -8.96 1.38 -11.80
N ALA A 247 -10.30 1.39 -11.69
CA ALA A 247 -11.03 0.34 -10.98
C ALA A 247 -10.80 -1.04 -11.61
N ALA A 248 -10.86 -1.12 -12.94
CA ALA A 248 -10.61 -2.35 -13.68
C ALA A 248 -9.17 -2.85 -13.52
N TRP A 249 -8.19 -1.95 -13.55
CA TRP A 249 -6.79 -2.28 -13.31
C TRP A 249 -6.54 -2.88 -11.92
N GLN A 250 -7.28 -2.45 -10.93
CA GLN A 250 -7.09 -2.92 -9.56
C GLN A 250 -7.40 -4.42 -9.40
N TYR A 251 -8.29 -5.00 -10.23
CA TYR A 251 -8.62 -6.42 -10.10
C TYR A 251 -7.42 -7.35 -10.34
N PRO A 252 -6.73 -7.34 -11.50
CA PRO A 252 -5.57 -8.20 -11.70
C PRO A 252 -4.46 -7.92 -10.69
N HIS A 253 -4.28 -6.66 -10.30
CA HIS A 253 -3.29 -6.25 -9.31
C HIS A 253 -3.60 -6.82 -7.92
N PHE A 254 -4.82 -6.62 -7.41
CA PHE A 254 -5.20 -7.07 -6.07
C PHE A 254 -5.41 -8.58 -5.99
N MET A 255 -5.86 -9.24 -7.06
CA MET A 255 -5.98 -10.70 -7.07
C MET A 255 -4.60 -11.38 -7.00
N ALA A 256 -3.59 -10.81 -7.66
CA ALA A 256 -2.22 -11.29 -7.54
C ALA A 256 -1.70 -11.15 -6.10
N ILE A 257 -1.92 -10.00 -5.45
CA ILE A 257 -1.54 -9.78 -4.04
C ILE A 257 -2.33 -10.72 -3.13
N ALA A 258 -3.64 -10.82 -3.32
CA ALA A 258 -4.50 -11.69 -2.51
C ALA A 258 -4.07 -13.16 -2.58
N TRP A 259 -3.62 -13.64 -3.74
CA TRP A 259 -3.07 -14.98 -3.89
C TRP A 259 -1.76 -15.17 -3.12
N MET A 260 -0.82 -14.24 -3.27
CA MET A 260 0.49 -14.33 -2.61
C MET A 260 0.37 -14.32 -1.07
N TYR A 261 -0.58 -13.59 -0.53
CA TYR A 261 -0.80 -13.49 0.93
C TYR A 261 -2.02 -14.29 1.43
N ARG A 262 -2.57 -15.24 0.64
CA ARG A 262 -3.79 -15.98 0.95
C ARG A 262 -3.80 -16.68 2.32
N LYS A 263 -2.66 -17.26 2.72
CA LYS A 263 -2.51 -17.92 4.03
C LYS A 263 -2.65 -16.91 5.18
N GLN A 264 -1.90 -15.80 5.13
CA GLN A 264 -1.96 -14.75 6.16
C GLN A 264 -3.35 -14.10 6.23
N TYR A 265 -4.02 -13.90 5.08
CA TYR A 265 -5.38 -13.38 5.05
C TYR A 265 -6.40 -14.34 5.67
N ALA A 266 -6.27 -15.64 5.43
CA ALA A 266 -7.11 -16.67 6.05
C ALA A 266 -6.91 -16.69 7.58
N GLU A 267 -5.67 -16.69 8.06
CA GLU A 267 -5.32 -16.65 9.47
C GLU A 267 -5.81 -15.38 10.17
N ALA A 268 -5.80 -14.26 9.48
CA ALA A 268 -6.32 -12.99 9.97
C ALA A 268 -7.86 -12.89 9.94
N GLY A 269 -8.55 -13.84 9.28
CA GLY A 269 -10.00 -13.87 9.15
C GLY A 269 -10.54 -12.96 8.04
N PHE A 270 -9.72 -12.57 7.05
CA PHE A 270 -10.16 -11.81 5.89
C PHE A 270 -10.89 -12.70 4.87
N GLN A 271 -12.02 -12.21 4.38
CA GLN A 271 -12.83 -12.83 3.34
C GLN A 271 -12.41 -12.31 1.95
N MET A 272 -11.18 -12.62 1.53
CA MET A 272 -10.71 -12.30 0.18
C MET A 272 -11.21 -13.34 -0.83
N SER A 273 -11.29 -13.00 -2.12
CA SER A 273 -11.66 -13.98 -3.15
C SER A 273 -10.82 -15.25 -3.10
N THR A 274 -9.53 -15.15 -2.74
CA THR A 274 -8.60 -16.27 -2.64
C THR A 274 -8.69 -17.05 -1.32
N THR A 275 -9.33 -16.50 -0.30
CA THR A 275 -9.61 -17.20 0.96
C THR A 275 -10.96 -17.93 0.90
N VAL A 276 -11.93 -17.35 0.19
CA VAL A 276 -13.26 -17.93 -0.06
C VAL A 276 -13.19 -19.03 -1.11
N ASP A 277 -12.41 -18.81 -2.18
CA ASP A 277 -12.13 -19.80 -3.23
C ASP A 277 -10.63 -20.12 -3.25
N PRO A 278 -10.20 -21.16 -2.51
CA PRO A 278 -8.80 -21.58 -2.45
C PRO A 278 -8.26 -22.11 -3.77
N THR A 279 -9.14 -22.47 -4.72
CA THR A 279 -8.70 -22.91 -6.06
C THR A 279 -8.13 -21.78 -6.90
N GLY A 280 -8.39 -20.51 -6.52
CA GLY A 280 -7.94 -19.31 -7.23
C GLY A 280 -8.73 -19.02 -8.52
N LYS A 281 -9.70 -19.86 -8.89
CA LYS A 281 -10.48 -19.67 -10.11
C LYS A 281 -11.26 -18.37 -10.12
N SER A 282 -11.91 -18.01 -9.01
CA SER A 282 -12.61 -16.74 -8.86
C SER A 282 -11.67 -15.55 -9.03
N ALA A 283 -10.50 -15.58 -8.40
CA ALA A 283 -9.48 -14.55 -8.53
C ALA A 283 -8.94 -14.45 -9.97
N GLY A 284 -8.75 -15.57 -10.64
CA GLY A 284 -8.35 -15.63 -12.04
C GLY A 284 -9.40 -15.01 -12.98
N ILE A 285 -10.68 -15.34 -12.81
CA ILE A 285 -11.79 -14.77 -13.58
C ILE A 285 -11.83 -13.24 -13.39
N GLN A 286 -11.77 -12.76 -12.14
CA GLN A 286 -11.76 -11.34 -11.83
C GLN A 286 -10.55 -10.62 -12.47
N SER A 287 -9.38 -11.27 -12.51
CA SER A 287 -8.18 -10.72 -13.14
C SER A 287 -8.33 -10.57 -14.65
N VAL A 288 -8.90 -11.57 -15.33
CA VAL A 288 -9.18 -11.51 -16.78
C VAL A 288 -10.24 -10.47 -17.10
N MET A 289 -11.35 -10.47 -16.37
CA MET A 289 -12.43 -9.48 -16.56
C MET A 289 -11.92 -8.04 -16.33
N GLY A 290 -11.15 -7.81 -15.27
CA GLY A 290 -10.54 -6.51 -15.01
C GLY A 290 -9.61 -6.08 -16.14
N SER A 291 -8.77 -6.98 -16.66
CA SER A 291 -7.89 -6.67 -17.80
C SER A 291 -8.66 -6.29 -19.06
N ILE A 292 -9.75 -7.01 -19.38
CA ILE A 292 -10.60 -6.72 -20.54
C ILE A 292 -11.35 -5.40 -20.35
N LEU A 293 -11.90 -5.16 -19.15
CA LEU A 293 -12.63 -3.94 -18.85
C LEU A 293 -11.73 -2.71 -18.91
N LEU A 294 -10.49 -2.80 -18.43
CA LEU A 294 -9.49 -1.73 -18.55
C LEU A 294 -9.28 -1.35 -20.02
N ILE A 295 -9.04 -2.34 -20.89
CA ILE A 295 -8.87 -2.12 -22.33
C ILE A 295 -10.13 -1.47 -22.92
N GLY A 296 -11.30 -1.99 -22.60
CA GLY A 296 -12.58 -1.46 -23.06
C GLY A 296 -12.81 0.00 -22.68
N CYS A 297 -12.59 0.35 -21.39
CA CYS A 297 -12.73 1.72 -20.91
C CYS A 297 -11.73 2.67 -21.58
N ALA A 298 -10.47 2.27 -21.72
CA ALA A 298 -9.45 3.10 -22.36
C ALA A 298 -9.74 3.32 -23.83
N CYS A 299 -10.12 2.28 -24.60
CA CYS A 299 -10.51 2.41 -25.99
C CYS A 299 -11.77 3.29 -26.13
N ALA A 300 -12.81 3.04 -25.34
CA ALA A 300 -14.03 3.84 -25.36
C ALA A 300 -13.76 5.33 -25.15
N LEU A 301 -12.88 5.66 -24.19
CA LEU A 301 -12.49 7.03 -23.91
C LEU A 301 -11.78 7.68 -25.11
N CYS A 302 -10.84 6.97 -25.76
CA CYS A 302 -10.15 7.47 -26.95
C CYS A 302 -11.15 7.69 -28.12
N TRP A 303 -12.13 6.80 -28.34
CA TRP A 303 -13.14 6.93 -29.38
C TRP A 303 -14.13 8.06 -29.13
N MET A 304 -14.39 8.41 -27.87
CA MET A 304 -15.31 9.51 -27.53
C MET A 304 -14.67 10.89 -27.69
N ARG A 305 -13.35 11.00 -27.60
CA ARG A 305 -12.67 12.30 -27.44
C ARG A 305 -11.62 12.60 -28.48
N SER A 306 -11.35 11.70 -29.43
CA SER A 306 -10.30 11.83 -30.45
C SER A 306 -10.84 11.61 -31.86
N THR A 307 -10.01 11.94 -32.87
CA THR A 307 -10.30 11.63 -34.28
C THR A 307 -10.32 10.11 -34.49
N ILE A 308 -10.96 9.64 -35.56
CA ILE A 308 -11.04 8.21 -35.92
C ILE A 308 -9.65 7.61 -36.03
N THR A 309 -8.70 8.30 -36.68
CA THR A 309 -7.32 7.84 -36.82
C THR A 309 -6.60 7.79 -35.47
N GLY A 310 -6.71 8.87 -34.68
CA GLY A 310 -6.10 8.94 -33.34
C GLY A 310 -6.66 7.86 -32.41
N ALA A 311 -7.98 7.68 -32.37
CA ALA A 311 -8.63 6.63 -31.58
C ALA A 311 -8.21 5.22 -32.01
N GLY A 312 -8.07 4.98 -33.32
CA GLY A 312 -7.61 3.71 -33.87
C GLY A 312 -6.17 3.38 -33.42
N ILE A 313 -5.24 4.33 -33.57
CA ILE A 313 -3.85 4.18 -33.13
C ILE A 313 -3.79 3.94 -31.61
N ALA A 314 -4.49 4.77 -30.82
CA ALA A 314 -4.51 4.64 -29.37
C ALA A 314 -5.09 3.30 -28.92
N SER A 315 -6.12 2.79 -29.60
CA SER A 315 -6.69 1.47 -29.30
C SER A 315 -5.70 0.35 -29.57
N ILE A 316 -4.97 0.39 -30.68
CA ILE A 316 -3.92 -0.59 -31.00
C ILE A 316 -2.80 -0.52 -29.96
N CYS A 317 -2.32 0.68 -29.61
CA CYS A 317 -1.31 0.86 -28.59
C CYS A 317 -1.78 0.33 -27.22
N THR A 318 -3.02 0.62 -26.83
CA THR A 318 -3.63 0.12 -25.58
C THR A 318 -3.69 -1.40 -25.54
N LEU A 319 -4.10 -2.05 -26.64
CA LEU A 319 -4.12 -3.51 -26.77
C LEU A 319 -2.72 -4.10 -26.63
N VAL A 320 -1.74 -3.56 -27.34
CA VAL A 320 -0.34 -4.04 -27.32
C VAL A 320 0.25 -3.91 -25.90
N VAL A 321 0.07 -2.76 -25.27
CA VAL A 321 0.60 -2.49 -23.92
C VAL A 321 -0.09 -3.35 -22.86
N SER A 322 -1.40 -3.58 -22.98
CA SER A 322 -2.18 -4.35 -21.99
C SER A 322 -2.09 -5.87 -22.20
N TRP A 323 -1.64 -6.33 -23.38
CA TRP A 323 -1.55 -7.75 -23.71
C TRP A 323 -0.72 -8.58 -22.70
N PRO A 324 0.46 -8.12 -22.24
CA PRO A 324 1.25 -8.87 -21.25
C PRO A 324 0.51 -9.11 -19.92
N MET A 325 -0.32 -8.14 -19.47
CA MET A 325 -1.13 -8.29 -18.26
C MET A 325 -2.31 -9.23 -18.49
N LEU A 326 -3.02 -9.09 -19.62
CA LEU A 326 -4.12 -9.98 -19.98
C LEU A 326 -3.66 -11.44 -20.11
N ASN A 327 -2.53 -11.66 -20.80
CA ASN A 327 -1.95 -13.01 -20.94
C ASN A 327 -1.54 -13.59 -19.59
N ALA A 328 -0.93 -12.79 -18.69
CA ALA A 328 -0.62 -13.21 -17.33
C ALA A 328 -1.89 -13.54 -16.52
N SER A 329 -2.97 -12.75 -16.68
CA SER A 329 -4.28 -13.02 -16.06
C SER A 329 -4.89 -14.33 -16.54
N ILE A 330 -4.80 -14.63 -17.84
CA ILE A 330 -5.28 -15.89 -18.44
C ILE A 330 -4.45 -17.07 -17.91
N LYS A 331 -3.12 -16.93 -17.82
CA LYS A 331 -2.26 -17.97 -17.23
C LYS A 331 -2.62 -18.21 -15.76
N PHE A 332 -2.83 -17.13 -15.01
CA PHE A 332 -3.24 -17.20 -13.61
C PHE A 332 -4.60 -17.89 -13.43
N LEU A 333 -5.57 -17.64 -14.32
CA LEU A 333 -6.87 -18.32 -14.32
C LEU A 333 -6.74 -19.83 -14.58
N ARG A 334 -5.84 -20.23 -15.50
CA ARG A 334 -5.66 -21.63 -15.89
C ARG A 334 -4.89 -22.44 -14.85
N SER A 335 -3.91 -21.83 -14.24
CA SER A 335 -3.02 -22.47 -13.27
C SER A 335 -2.56 -21.42 -12.23
N PRO A 336 -3.35 -21.19 -11.17
CA PRO A 336 -2.98 -20.29 -10.10
C PRO A 336 -1.71 -20.76 -9.39
N ASP A 337 -0.64 -19.97 -9.51
CA ASP A 337 0.67 -20.24 -8.92
C ASP A 337 1.30 -18.94 -8.43
N ASP A 338 2.19 -19.04 -7.43
CA ASP A 338 2.84 -17.87 -6.82
C ASP A 338 3.77 -17.15 -7.81
N GLN A 339 4.44 -17.87 -8.72
CA GLN A 339 5.29 -17.25 -9.75
C GLN A 339 4.45 -16.49 -10.79
N ILE A 340 3.32 -17.08 -11.21
CA ILE A 340 2.39 -16.42 -12.14
C ILE A 340 1.74 -15.22 -11.48
N ALA A 341 1.37 -15.30 -10.19
CA ALA A 341 0.84 -14.16 -9.44
C ALA A 341 1.86 -13.01 -9.35
N ARG A 342 3.13 -13.30 -9.05
CA ARG A 342 4.20 -12.30 -9.07
C ARG A 342 4.40 -11.68 -10.45
N LEU A 343 4.35 -12.50 -11.52
CA LEU A 343 4.43 -12.01 -12.89
C LEU A 343 3.26 -11.06 -13.20
N LEU A 344 2.03 -11.46 -12.85
CA LEU A 344 0.83 -10.64 -13.04
C LEU A 344 0.93 -9.31 -12.29
N LEU A 345 1.38 -9.33 -11.03
CA LEU A 345 1.62 -8.13 -10.24
C LEU A 345 2.62 -7.18 -10.92
N ARG A 346 3.78 -7.71 -11.37
CA ARG A 346 4.80 -6.90 -12.08
C ARG A 346 4.26 -6.29 -13.37
N LYS A 347 3.51 -7.07 -14.17
CA LYS A 347 2.91 -6.57 -15.42
C LYS A 347 1.86 -5.51 -15.16
N SER A 348 1.02 -5.66 -14.14
CA SER A 348 0.01 -4.66 -13.80
C SER A 348 0.62 -3.30 -13.42
N LEU A 349 1.77 -3.27 -12.72
CA LEU A 349 2.48 -2.04 -12.36
C LEU A 349 3.00 -1.25 -13.57
N VAL A 350 3.34 -1.94 -14.66
CA VAL A 350 3.82 -1.29 -15.89
C VAL A 350 2.67 -0.83 -16.78
N VAL A 351 1.59 -1.63 -16.84
CA VAL A 351 0.48 -1.37 -17.76
C VAL A 351 -0.28 -0.09 -17.42
N LEU A 352 -0.58 0.18 -16.16
CA LEU A 352 -1.36 1.36 -15.78
C LEU A 352 -0.72 2.68 -16.20
N PRO A 353 0.55 2.98 -15.88
CA PRO A 353 1.19 4.21 -16.32
C PRO A 353 1.21 4.36 -17.84
N LEU A 354 1.47 3.27 -18.57
CA LEU A 354 1.52 3.31 -20.03
C LEU A 354 0.13 3.56 -20.64
N VAL A 355 -0.92 2.91 -20.13
CA VAL A 355 -2.29 3.15 -20.60
C VAL A 355 -2.72 4.59 -20.30
N LEU A 356 -2.44 5.11 -19.09
CA LEU A 356 -2.74 6.50 -18.75
C LEU A 356 -1.96 7.48 -19.64
N ALA A 357 -0.70 7.18 -19.97
CA ALA A 357 0.09 8.01 -20.87
C ALA A 357 -0.50 8.02 -22.29
N ILE A 358 -0.92 6.85 -22.84
CA ILE A 358 -1.57 6.74 -24.14
C ILE A 358 -2.87 7.56 -24.15
N VAL A 359 -3.73 7.35 -23.15
CA VAL A 359 -5.01 8.06 -23.03
C VAL A 359 -4.78 9.57 -22.93
N THR A 360 -3.88 10.01 -22.04
CA THR A 360 -3.58 11.43 -21.87
C THR A 360 -3.04 12.06 -23.15
N ALA A 361 -2.07 11.41 -23.81
CA ALA A 361 -1.52 11.91 -25.08
C ALA A 361 -2.57 12.00 -26.19
N THR A 362 -3.50 11.01 -26.25
CA THR A 362 -4.58 11.01 -27.26
C THR A 362 -5.61 12.11 -27.01
N LEU A 363 -5.83 12.51 -25.76
CA LEU A 363 -6.85 13.50 -25.40
C LEU A 363 -6.32 14.94 -25.39
N LEU A 364 -5.00 15.12 -25.35
CA LEU A 364 -4.34 16.42 -25.38
C LEU A 364 -3.84 16.80 -26.79
N GLY A 365 -3.67 15.83 -27.72
CA GLY A 365 -3.28 16.02 -29.11
C GLY A 365 -4.45 15.98 -30.05
#